data_01c3969109ddd9f715920265f00b0378
#
_entry.id   01c3969109ddd9f715920265f00b0378
#
_cell.length_a   1.000
_cell.length_b   1.000
_cell.length_c   1.000
_cell.angle_alpha   90.00
_cell.angle_beta   90.00
_cell.angle_gamma   90.00
#
_symmetry.space_group_name_H-M   'P 1'
#
loop_
_entity.id
_entity.type
_entity.pdbx_description
1 polymer ?
#
loop_
_entity_poly.entity_id
_entity_poly.type
_entity_poly.pdbx_seq_one_letter_code
_entity_poly.pdbx_strand_id
1 'polypeptide(L)'
;MIKTVLVLGARGRFGLAAARAFAAAGWRVVGQMRPDAVPPTAPGIEWRGVDVQDAAALASAAAGASVVVHALNPSAYTNEAWQAESAPMLDAAIGLSRKLGATLMLPGNVYNFGKDMPALLREDTPQQAHTVKGRVRVALEQQLSASGVRAVVIRAGDFFGAGRGSWFDLALTKQLAKGRFTYPGQGEVTTAWAYLPDLARTFVAVAERRETLAPFEVLHFAGHALSAQRWLDALTPLARAQGWVAPGAPLKRAGMPWMILRLASPFVPAWAALLEMRYLWQTPHALANARLTALIGPEPHTPLPLAVASALADLGLLAPATEPPSVQ
;
A
#
# COMPACT_ATOMS: atom_id res chain seq x y z
N MET A 1 17.38 7.45 -23.72
CA MET A 1 16.63 8.52 -23.02
C MET A 1 16.33 8.08 -21.59
N ILE A 2 16.48 8.97 -20.62
CA ILE A 2 16.16 8.69 -19.22
C ILE A 2 14.64 8.52 -19.10
N LYS A 3 14.20 7.39 -18.53
CA LYS A 3 12.77 7.12 -18.29
C LYS A 3 12.27 8.06 -17.18
N THR A 4 11.08 8.62 -17.33
CA THR A 4 10.50 9.55 -16.36
C THR A 4 9.19 8.99 -15.80
N VAL A 5 9.00 9.10 -14.48
CA VAL A 5 7.77 8.78 -13.79
C VAL A 5 7.24 9.99 -13.03
N LEU A 6 5.92 10.20 -13.07
CA LEU A 6 5.21 11.11 -12.20
C LEU A 6 4.51 10.32 -11.10
N VAL A 7 4.80 10.63 -9.85
CA VAL A 7 4.12 10.02 -8.69
C VAL A 7 3.18 11.05 -8.07
N LEU A 8 1.87 10.83 -8.21
CA LEU A 8 0.84 11.65 -7.58
C LEU A 8 0.67 11.23 -6.12
N GLY A 9 0.66 12.17 -5.20
CA GLY A 9 0.65 11.89 -3.76
C GLY A 9 1.97 11.30 -3.24
N ALA A 10 3.10 11.70 -3.82
CA ALA A 10 4.43 11.16 -3.53
C ALA A 10 4.88 11.32 -2.06
N ARG A 11 4.27 12.22 -1.29
CA ARG A 11 4.55 12.36 0.15
C ARG A 11 3.85 11.29 1.01
N GLY A 12 2.83 10.61 0.46
CA GLY A 12 2.15 9.50 1.13
C GLY A 12 3.06 8.27 1.27
N ARG A 13 2.71 7.33 2.15
CA ARG A 13 3.53 6.13 2.44
C ARG A 13 3.89 5.35 1.18
N PHE A 14 2.88 4.90 0.42
CA PHE A 14 3.12 4.18 -0.83
C PHE A 14 3.78 5.09 -1.88
N GLY A 15 3.32 6.34 -2.01
CA GLY A 15 3.88 7.29 -2.96
C GLY A 15 5.38 7.53 -2.75
N LEU A 16 5.82 7.69 -1.50
CA LEU A 16 7.23 7.87 -1.17
C LEU A 16 8.05 6.60 -1.42
N ALA A 17 7.49 5.43 -1.06
CA ALA A 17 8.13 4.15 -1.34
C ALA A 17 8.31 3.92 -2.86
N ALA A 18 7.26 4.21 -3.65
CA ALA A 18 7.31 4.13 -5.11
C ALA A 18 8.32 5.11 -5.69
N ALA A 19 8.28 6.40 -5.28
CA ALA A 19 9.22 7.40 -5.74
C ALA A 19 10.68 7.02 -5.48
N ARG A 20 10.99 6.51 -4.28
CA ARG A 20 12.32 5.99 -3.93
C ARG A 20 12.73 4.79 -4.77
N ALA A 21 11.81 3.85 -5.00
CA ALA A 21 12.10 2.65 -5.80
C ALA A 21 12.39 3.01 -7.27
N PHE A 22 11.61 3.93 -7.87
CA PHE A 22 11.88 4.42 -9.22
C PHE A 22 13.20 5.20 -9.31
N ALA A 23 13.51 6.05 -8.32
CA ALA A 23 14.78 6.77 -8.27
C ALA A 23 15.98 5.79 -8.16
N ALA A 24 15.88 4.78 -7.29
CA ALA A 24 16.89 3.73 -7.15
C ALA A 24 17.08 2.91 -8.44
N ALA A 25 16.03 2.79 -9.27
CA ALA A 25 16.09 2.15 -10.58
C ALA A 25 16.58 3.07 -11.71
N GLY A 26 17.05 4.28 -11.39
CA GLY A 26 17.62 5.23 -12.36
C GLY A 26 16.58 6.01 -13.17
N TRP A 27 15.31 6.04 -12.74
CA TRP A 27 14.30 6.88 -13.37
C TRP A 27 14.42 8.33 -12.87
N ARG A 28 14.14 9.29 -13.75
CA ARG A 28 13.81 10.65 -13.33
C ARG A 28 12.44 10.62 -12.64
N VAL A 29 12.37 11.06 -11.40
CA VAL A 29 11.15 10.99 -10.58
C VAL A 29 10.64 12.39 -10.30
N VAL A 30 9.43 12.69 -10.76
CA VAL A 30 8.68 13.89 -10.37
C VAL A 30 7.67 13.50 -9.30
N GLY A 31 7.87 13.99 -8.08
CA GLY A 31 7.00 13.71 -6.93
C GLY A 31 6.00 14.85 -6.69
N GLN A 32 4.73 14.64 -7.01
CA GLN A 32 3.68 15.60 -6.71
C GLN A 32 3.28 15.53 -5.23
N MET A 33 3.08 16.69 -4.61
CA MET A 33 2.54 16.86 -3.27
C MET A 33 1.63 18.11 -3.22
N ARG A 34 0.88 18.27 -2.13
CA ARG A 34 0.06 19.49 -1.93
C ARG A 34 0.96 20.73 -1.90
N PRO A 35 0.47 21.89 -2.38
CA PRO A 35 1.27 23.11 -2.48
C PRO A 35 1.98 23.51 -1.19
N ASP A 36 1.29 23.42 -0.06
CA ASP A 36 1.80 23.86 1.26
C ASP A 36 2.57 22.77 2.02
N ALA A 37 2.79 21.61 1.39
CA ALA A 37 3.46 20.49 2.04
C ALA A 37 4.99 20.65 2.01
N VAL A 38 5.65 20.32 3.10
CA VAL A 38 7.12 20.26 3.15
C VAL A 38 7.58 18.92 2.57
N PRO A 39 8.50 18.92 1.59
CA PRO A 39 9.02 17.69 1.03
C PRO A 39 9.85 16.90 2.07
N PRO A 40 9.71 15.58 2.14
CA PRO A 40 10.61 14.77 2.96
C PRO A 40 12.00 14.71 2.31
N THR A 41 13.03 14.48 3.13
CA THR A 41 14.38 14.22 2.62
C THR A 41 14.39 12.90 1.85
N ALA A 42 14.49 13.00 0.53
CA ALA A 42 14.60 11.85 -0.36
C ALA A 42 15.39 12.24 -1.62
N PRO A 43 16.66 11.84 -1.72
CA PRO A 43 17.48 12.18 -2.87
C PRO A 43 16.92 11.56 -4.16
N GLY A 44 17.16 12.20 -5.29
CA GLY A 44 16.73 11.70 -6.61
C GLY A 44 15.25 11.93 -6.94
N ILE A 45 14.51 12.70 -6.11
CA ILE A 45 13.10 13.04 -6.35
C ILE A 45 12.97 14.55 -6.57
N GLU A 46 12.43 14.94 -7.71
CA GLU A 46 12.07 16.32 -8.02
C GLU A 46 10.68 16.63 -7.44
N TRP A 47 10.64 17.28 -6.29
CA TRP A 47 9.39 17.63 -5.62
C TRP A 47 8.65 18.78 -6.30
N ARG A 48 7.32 18.63 -6.47
CA ARG A 48 6.43 19.64 -7.00
C ARG A 48 5.24 19.85 -6.07
N GLY A 49 5.19 21.01 -5.40
CA GLY A 49 4.06 21.47 -4.60
C GLY A 49 2.98 22.06 -5.52
N VAL A 50 2.19 21.22 -6.17
CA VAL A 50 1.17 21.59 -7.15
C VAL A 50 -0.12 20.85 -6.84
N ASP A 51 -1.27 21.54 -6.97
CA ASP A 51 -2.57 20.88 -6.86
C ASP A 51 -2.72 19.81 -7.94
N VAL A 52 -3.24 18.65 -7.57
CA VAL A 52 -3.46 17.54 -8.52
C VAL A 52 -4.42 17.90 -9.65
N GLN A 53 -5.31 18.88 -9.43
CA GLN A 53 -6.23 19.39 -10.44
C GLN A 53 -5.54 20.33 -11.46
N ASP A 54 -4.35 20.86 -11.17
CA ASP A 54 -3.57 21.63 -12.13
C ASP A 54 -2.80 20.70 -13.09
N ALA A 55 -3.55 20.09 -14.00
CA ALA A 55 -3.01 19.18 -15.00
C ALA A 55 -2.02 19.85 -15.97
N ALA A 56 -2.07 21.20 -16.14
CA ALA A 56 -1.16 21.92 -17.01
C ALA A 56 0.24 22.04 -16.37
N ALA A 57 0.29 22.51 -15.12
CA ALA A 57 1.53 22.60 -14.36
C ALA A 57 2.19 21.24 -14.17
N LEU A 58 1.40 20.20 -13.84
CA LEU A 58 1.91 18.83 -13.65
C LEU A 58 2.43 18.21 -14.94
N ALA A 59 1.73 18.39 -16.07
CA ALA A 59 2.20 17.89 -17.36
C ALA A 59 3.50 18.59 -17.81
N SER A 60 3.62 19.89 -17.55
CA SER A 60 4.85 20.64 -17.83
C SER A 60 6.01 20.14 -16.96
N ALA A 61 5.79 20.00 -15.65
CA ALA A 61 6.82 19.53 -14.71
C ALA A 61 7.28 18.10 -15.00
N ALA A 62 6.36 17.24 -15.44
CA ALA A 62 6.59 15.84 -15.74
C ALA A 62 6.70 15.57 -17.26
N ALA A 63 7.10 16.56 -18.05
CA ALA A 63 7.27 16.37 -19.49
C ALA A 63 8.17 15.16 -19.80
N GLY A 64 7.70 14.30 -20.72
CA GLY A 64 8.36 13.04 -21.09
C GLY A 64 8.09 11.89 -20.10
N ALA A 65 7.23 12.05 -19.10
CA ALA A 65 6.84 10.94 -18.23
C ALA A 65 6.10 9.88 -19.04
N SER A 66 6.58 8.64 -18.95
CA SER A 66 5.96 7.46 -19.58
C SER A 66 5.11 6.66 -18.60
N VAL A 67 5.17 6.98 -17.33
CA VAL A 67 4.40 6.36 -16.25
C VAL A 67 3.86 7.43 -15.32
N VAL A 68 2.60 7.29 -14.89
CA VAL A 68 1.98 8.02 -13.80
C VAL A 68 1.59 7.02 -12.73
N VAL A 69 2.08 7.19 -11.51
CA VAL A 69 1.67 6.38 -10.34
C VAL A 69 0.64 7.16 -9.54
N HIS A 70 -0.57 6.63 -9.42
CA HIS A 70 -1.63 7.19 -8.59
C HIS A 70 -1.48 6.69 -7.15
N ALA A 71 -0.81 7.47 -6.30
CA ALA A 71 -0.66 7.17 -4.87
C ALA A 71 -1.48 8.13 -3.97
N LEU A 72 -2.46 8.82 -4.54
CA LEU A 72 -3.40 9.65 -3.79
C LEU A 72 -4.34 8.78 -2.96
N ASN A 73 -4.76 9.31 -1.82
CA ASN A 73 -5.71 8.67 -0.94
C ASN A 73 -6.64 9.73 -0.34
N PRO A 74 -7.92 9.43 -0.09
CA PRO A 74 -8.83 10.37 0.55
C PRO A 74 -8.28 10.97 1.83
N SER A 75 -8.71 12.19 2.13
CA SER A 75 -8.21 13.01 3.25
C SER A 75 -8.47 12.38 4.62
N ALA A 76 -9.50 11.54 4.73
CA ALA A 76 -9.88 10.84 5.95
C ALA A 76 -10.30 9.39 5.67
N TYR A 77 -10.17 8.52 6.68
CA TYR A 77 -10.61 7.12 6.60
C TYR A 77 -12.11 6.99 6.95
N THR A 78 -12.95 7.84 6.35
CA THR A 78 -14.41 7.79 6.48
C THR A 78 -15.05 7.37 5.17
N ASN A 79 -16.30 6.89 5.21
CA ASN A 79 -17.01 6.48 4.01
C ASN A 79 -17.34 7.69 3.13
N GLU A 80 -17.67 8.82 3.75
CA GLU A 80 -18.00 10.08 3.09
C GLU A 80 -16.82 10.60 2.28
N ALA A 81 -15.61 10.67 2.89
CA ALA A 81 -14.41 11.12 2.20
C ALA A 81 -14.06 10.17 1.04
N TRP A 82 -14.19 8.85 1.23
CA TRP A 82 -13.93 7.88 0.17
C TRP A 82 -14.88 8.02 -1.02
N GLN A 83 -16.18 8.23 -0.76
CA GLN A 83 -17.17 8.43 -1.82
C GLN A 83 -16.98 9.77 -2.55
N ALA A 84 -16.66 10.83 -1.81
CA ALA A 84 -16.55 12.16 -2.40
C ALA A 84 -15.23 12.39 -3.15
N GLU A 85 -14.11 11.86 -2.65
CA GLU A 85 -12.80 12.26 -3.12
C GLU A 85 -12.15 11.26 -4.09
N SER A 86 -12.49 9.95 -4.01
CA SER A 86 -11.75 8.92 -4.75
C SER A 86 -11.90 9.04 -6.28
N ALA A 87 -13.11 9.24 -6.80
CA ALA A 87 -13.35 9.35 -8.22
C ALA A 87 -12.74 10.62 -8.82
N PRO A 88 -12.89 11.83 -8.24
CA PRO A 88 -12.21 13.04 -8.73
C PRO A 88 -10.68 12.92 -8.75
N MET A 89 -10.07 12.25 -7.76
CA MET A 89 -8.64 12.00 -7.75
C MET A 89 -8.19 11.09 -8.91
N LEU A 90 -8.98 10.06 -9.21
CA LEU A 90 -8.70 9.17 -10.33
C LEU A 90 -8.92 9.88 -11.67
N ASP A 91 -9.96 10.71 -11.81
CA ASP A 91 -10.21 11.51 -13.01
C ASP A 91 -9.04 12.42 -13.34
N ALA A 92 -8.49 13.11 -12.34
CA ALA A 92 -7.30 13.94 -12.51
C ALA A 92 -6.09 13.11 -13.00
N ALA A 93 -5.87 11.93 -12.43
CA ALA A 93 -4.79 11.04 -12.85
C ALA A 93 -4.98 10.50 -14.28
N ILE A 94 -6.21 10.13 -14.66
CA ILE A 94 -6.57 9.71 -16.02
C ILE A 94 -6.32 10.84 -17.02
N GLY A 95 -6.82 12.04 -16.74
CA GLY A 95 -6.65 13.22 -17.60
C GLY A 95 -5.18 13.56 -17.83
N LEU A 96 -4.39 13.50 -16.76
CA LEU A 96 -2.95 13.74 -16.81
C LEU A 96 -2.20 12.65 -17.58
N SER A 97 -2.53 11.38 -17.37
CA SER A 97 -1.93 10.26 -18.09
C SER A 97 -2.23 10.34 -19.59
N ARG A 98 -3.47 10.72 -19.97
CA ARG A 98 -3.83 10.96 -21.37
C ARG A 98 -3.02 12.10 -21.97
N LYS A 99 -2.86 13.22 -21.25
CA LYS A 99 -2.09 14.38 -21.72
C LYS A 99 -0.61 14.08 -21.91
N LEU A 100 -0.04 13.20 -21.09
CA LEU A 100 1.36 12.76 -21.16
C LEU A 100 1.60 11.58 -22.11
N GLY A 101 0.55 10.89 -22.57
CA GLY A 101 0.68 9.60 -23.27
C GLY A 101 1.27 8.50 -22.38
N ALA A 102 1.07 8.60 -21.05
CA ALA A 102 1.71 7.77 -20.06
C ALA A 102 0.80 6.59 -19.62
N THR A 103 1.41 5.49 -19.20
CA THR A 103 0.70 4.39 -18.53
C THR A 103 0.36 4.78 -17.09
N LEU A 104 -0.92 4.67 -16.72
CA LEU A 104 -1.40 4.93 -15.36
C LEU A 104 -1.30 3.65 -14.52
N MET A 105 -0.62 3.73 -13.38
CA MET A 105 -0.47 2.60 -12.46
C MET A 105 -1.14 2.90 -11.12
N LEU A 106 -2.02 2.00 -10.67
CA LEU A 106 -2.84 2.16 -9.45
C LEU A 106 -2.58 1.01 -8.47
N PRO A 107 -2.25 1.28 -7.19
CA PRO A 107 -2.28 0.26 -6.15
C PRO A 107 -3.74 -0.11 -5.83
N GLY A 108 -4.10 -1.34 -6.15
CA GLY A 108 -5.38 -1.95 -5.76
C GLY A 108 -5.29 -2.61 -4.38
N ASN A 109 -6.42 -3.14 -3.92
CA ASN A 109 -6.47 -3.91 -2.68
C ASN A 109 -7.52 -5.04 -2.77
N VAL A 110 -7.76 -5.73 -1.66
CA VAL A 110 -8.69 -6.87 -1.59
C VAL A 110 -10.12 -6.47 -1.20
N TYR A 111 -10.42 -5.19 -1.03
CA TYR A 111 -11.76 -4.71 -0.63
C TYR A 111 -12.85 -5.03 -1.67
N ASN A 112 -12.44 -5.19 -2.92
CA ASN A 112 -13.30 -5.53 -4.06
C ASN A 112 -14.04 -6.85 -3.88
N PHE A 113 -13.48 -7.81 -3.13
CA PHE A 113 -13.98 -9.19 -3.07
C PHE A 113 -15.03 -9.42 -1.98
N GLY A 114 -15.08 -8.54 -0.96
CA GLY A 114 -16.08 -8.64 0.10
C GLY A 114 -15.81 -9.78 1.11
N LYS A 115 -16.78 -10.00 2.02
CA LYS A 115 -16.64 -10.94 3.15
C LYS A 115 -16.67 -12.42 2.75
N ASP A 116 -17.30 -12.73 1.63
CA ASP A 116 -17.49 -14.10 1.14
C ASP A 116 -16.41 -14.50 0.11
N MET A 117 -15.29 -13.76 0.09
CA MET A 117 -14.17 -14.05 -0.80
C MET A 117 -13.53 -15.41 -0.53
N PRO A 118 -13.04 -16.12 -1.59
CA PRO A 118 -12.33 -17.38 -1.42
C PRO A 118 -10.97 -17.17 -0.76
N ALA A 119 -10.42 -18.23 -0.16
CA ALA A 119 -9.12 -18.18 0.51
C ALA A 119 -7.95 -17.86 -0.43
N LEU A 120 -8.07 -18.15 -1.72
CA LEU A 120 -7.09 -17.76 -2.75
C LEU A 120 -7.77 -16.88 -3.80
N LEU A 121 -7.39 -15.61 -3.85
CA LEU A 121 -7.87 -14.61 -4.80
C LEU A 121 -7.05 -14.68 -6.08
N ARG A 122 -7.74 -14.78 -7.21
CA ARG A 122 -7.17 -14.65 -8.56
C ARG A 122 -7.64 -13.35 -9.20
N GLU A 123 -7.00 -12.93 -10.26
CA GLU A 123 -7.36 -11.69 -10.95
C GLU A 123 -8.78 -11.75 -11.54
N ASP A 124 -9.27 -12.93 -11.88
CA ASP A 124 -10.61 -13.21 -12.40
C ASP A 124 -11.64 -13.56 -11.32
N THR A 125 -11.25 -13.59 -10.03
CA THR A 125 -12.19 -13.81 -8.92
C THR A 125 -13.29 -12.75 -8.95
N PRO A 126 -14.59 -13.15 -8.91
CA PRO A 126 -15.70 -12.20 -8.92
C PRO A 126 -15.62 -11.17 -7.81
N GLN A 127 -15.80 -9.90 -8.16
CA GLN A 127 -15.80 -8.79 -7.22
C GLN A 127 -17.19 -8.65 -6.58
N GLN A 128 -17.31 -8.97 -5.29
CA GLN A 128 -18.56 -8.99 -4.52
C GLN A 128 -18.50 -8.05 -3.31
N ALA A 129 -18.08 -6.81 -3.55
CA ALA A 129 -17.92 -5.81 -2.50
C ALA A 129 -19.23 -5.50 -1.77
N HIS A 130 -19.28 -5.71 -0.46
CA HIS A 130 -20.44 -5.39 0.38
C HIS A 130 -20.25 -4.10 1.20
N THR A 131 -19.01 -3.61 1.31
CA THR A 131 -18.66 -2.39 2.05
C THR A 131 -18.67 -1.16 1.15
N VAL A 132 -18.81 0.04 1.72
CA VAL A 132 -18.72 1.30 0.97
C VAL A 132 -17.36 1.41 0.28
N LYS A 133 -16.27 1.21 1.01
CA LYS A 133 -14.91 1.30 0.44
C LYS A 133 -14.67 0.26 -0.65
N GLY A 134 -15.20 -0.96 -0.47
CA GLY A 134 -15.11 -2.01 -1.49
C GLY A 134 -15.83 -1.61 -2.79
N ARG A 135 -17.06 -1.10 -2.69
CA ARG A 135 -17.81 -0.61 -3.87
C ARG A 135 -17.10 0.56 -4.56
N VAL A 136 -16.51 1.48 -3.79
CA VAL A 136 -15.69 2.56 -4.36
C VAL A 136 -14.51 1.98 -5.14
N ARG A 137 -13.79 1.00 -4.61
CA ARG A 137 -12.68 0.36 -5.32
C ARG A 137 -13.11 -0.34 -6.61
N VAL A 138 -14.23 -1.06 -6.59
CA VAL A 138 -14.80 -1.68 -7.80
C VAL A 138 -15.10 -0.60 -8.86
N ALA A 139 -15.78 0.48 -8.46
CA ALA A 139 -16.11 1.59 -9.37
C ALA A 139 -14.86 2.27 -9.96
N LEU A 140 -13.81 2.47 -9.15
CA LEU A 140 -12.55 3.05 -9.64
C LEU A 140 -11.85 2.16 -10.67
N GLU A 141 -11.83 0.86 -10.48
CA GLU A 141 -11.24 -0.07 -11.47
C GLU A 141 -12.07 -0.12 -12.76
N GLN A 142 -13.41 -0.08 -12.66
CA GLN A 142 -14.30 0.01 -13.82
C GLN A 142 -14.11 1.33 -14.58
N GLN A 143 -14.05 2.45 -13.87
CA GLN A 143 -13.78 3.77 -14.45
C GLN A 143 -12.43 3.79 -15.18
N LEU A 144 -11.40 3.23 -14.57
CA LEU A 144 -10.07 3.15 -15.16
C LEU A 144 -10.05 2.26 -16.42
N SER A 145 -10.70 1.10 -16.37
CA SER A 145 -10.84 0.20 -17.52
C SER A 145 -11.57 0.87 -18.69
N ALA A 146 -12.61 1.65 -18.40
CA ALA A 146 -13.39 2.36 -19.42
C ALA A 146 -12.72 3.66 -19.93
N SER A 147 -11.65 4.12 -19.29
CA SER A 147 -11.04 5.44 -19.56
C SER A 147 -10.33 5.55 -20.91
N GLY A 148 -9.94 4.43 -21.52
CA GLY A 148 -9.15 4.39 -22.74
C GLY A 148 -7.67 4.74 -22.58
N VAL A 149 -7.19 5.07 -21.36
CA VAL A 149 -5.75 5.20 -21.10
C VAL A 149 -5.15 3.82 -20.84
N ARG A 150 -3.89 3.61 -21.20
CA ARG A 150 -3.19 2.40 -20.80
C ARG A 150 -3.05 2.39 -19.28
N ALA A 151 -3.53 1.35 -18.63
CA ALA A 151 -3.55 1.31 -17.18
C ALA A 151 -3.25 -0.08 -16.60
N VAL A 152 -2.61 -0.07 -15.42
CA VAL A 152 -2.29 -1.28 -14.65
C VAL A 152 -2.76 -1.10 -13.21
N VAL A 153 -3.56 -2.04 -12.72
CA VAL A 153 -3.91 -2.16 -11.29
C VAL A 153 -3.11 -3.30 -10.68
N ILE A 154 -2.36 -3.02 -9.62
CA ILE A 154 -1.68 -4.07 -8.84
C ILE A 154 -2.39 -4.18 -7.51
N ARG A 155 -3.23 -5.21 -7.36
CA ARG A 155 -3.95 -5.48 -6.11
C ARG A 155 -3.02 -6.15 -5.11
N ALA A 156 -3.10 -5.75 -3.85
CA ALA A 156 -2.29 -6.26 -2.76
C ALA A 156 -3.09 -6.38 -1.46
N GLY A 157 -2.57 -7.07 -0.48
CA GLY A 157 -3.13 -7.14 0.89
C GLY A 157 -2.93 -5.86 1.69
N ASP A 158 -3.14 -5.92 3.00
CA ASP A 158 -2.92 -4.79 3.90
C ASP A 158 -1.45 -4.32 3.88
N PHE A 159 -1.25 -3.00 3.92
CA PHE A 159 0.09 -2.40 3.77
C PHE A 159 0.82 -2.27 5.09
N PHE A 160 2.12 -2.63 5.12
CA PHE A 160 3.02 -2.33 6.23
C PHE A 160 4.39 -1.84 5.74
N GLY A 161 5.17 -1.22 6.65
CA GLY A 161 6.44 -0.57 6.31
C GLY A 161 6.26 0.83 5.71
N ALA A 162 7.37 1.50 5.41
CA ALA A 162 7.45 2.85 4.86
C ALA A 162 6.70 3.91 5.71
N GLY A 163 6.83 3.84 7.03
CA GLY A 163 6.33 4.87 7.95
C GLY A 163 4.96 4.57 8.58
N ARG A 164 4.33 5.62 9.14
CA ARG A 164 3.12 5.55 9.97
C ARG A 164 1.83 5.60 9.16
N GLY A 165 0.71 5.19 9.77
CA GLY A 165 -0.64 5.29 9.22
C GLY A 165 -1.16 3.99 8.62
N SER A 166 -0.77 2.85 9.16
CA SER A 166 -1.29 1.52 8.80
C SER A 166 -1.77 0.74 10.01
N TRP A 167 -2.39 -0.40 9.76
CA TRP A 167 -2.72 -1.35 10.83
C TRP A 167 -1.50 -1.82 11.61
N PHE A 168 -0.35 -1.87 10.96
CA PHE A 168 0.89 -2.27 11.59
C PHE A 168 1.26 -1.36 12.77
N ASP A 169 1.24 -0.05 12.57
CA ASP A 169 1.58 0.92 13.63
C ASP A 169 0.39 1.33 14.49
N LEU A 170 -0.81 1.47 13.89
CA LEU A 170 -2.01 1.92 14.61
C LEU A 170 -2.62 0.85 15.53
N ALA A 171 -2.37 -0.43 15.23
CA ALA A 171 -2.89 -1.55 16.02
C ALA A 171 -1.78 -2.52 16.45
N LEU A 172 -1.13 -3.23 15.52
CA LEU A 172 -0.28 -4.37 15.81
C LEU A 172 0.89 -4.00 16.73
N THR A 173 1.60 -2.92 16.45
CA THR A 173 2.82 -2.52 17.17
C THR A 173 2.62 -1.35 18.12
N LYS A 174 1.41 -0.80 18.22
CA LYS A 174 1.10 0.37 19.06
C LYS A 174 1.56 0.23 20.53
N GLN A 175 1.50 -0.98 21.07
CA GLN A 175 1.92 -1.27 22.45
C GLN A 175 3.11 -2.24 22.52
N LEU A 176 3.87 -2.39 21.44
CA LEU A 176 4.94 -3.36 21.32
C LEU A 176 6.04 -3.12 22.36
N ALA A 177 6.43 -1.86 22.57
CA ALA A 177 7.40 -1.48 23.61
C ALA A 177 6.93 -1.77 25.06
N LYS A 178 5.64 -2.09 25.24
CA LYS A 178 5.07 -2.56 26.52
C LYS A 178 4.90 -4.08 26.58
N GLY A 179 5.55 -4.81 25.65
CA GLY A 179 5.46 -6.25 25.54
C GLY A 179 4.10 -6.79 25.07
N ARG A 180 3.30 -5.97 24.37
CA ARG A 180 1.96 -6.31 23.90
C ARG A 180 1.83 -6.19 22.39
N PHE A 181 1.27 -7.24 21.78
CA PHE A 181 0.91 -7.31 20.37
C PHE A 181 -0.61 -7.31 20.25
N THR A 182 -1.19 -6.29 19.63
CA THR A 182 -2.65 -6.19 19.44
C THR A 182 -3.02 -6.66 18.04
N TYR A 183 -3.80 -7.74 17.93
CA TYR A 183 -4.23 -8.29 16.67
C TYR A 183 -5.73 -8.09 16.45
N PRO A 184 -6.15 -7.51 15.31
CA PRO A 184 -7.56 -7.23 15.04
C PRO A 184 -8.41 -8.47 14.78
N GLY A 185 -7.80 -9.55 14.27
CA GLY A 185 -8.45 -10.79 13.92
C GLY A 185 -8.67 -11.74 15.10
N GLN A 186 -9.45 -12.79 14.85
CA GLN A 186 -9.65 -13.91 15.77
C GLN A 186 -8.95 -15.16 15.22
N GLY A 187 -8.44 -16.02 16.15
CA GLY A 187 -7.81 -17.29 15.79
C GLY A 187 -6.57 -17.12 14.91
N GLU A 188 -6.32 -18.10 14.06
CA GLU A 188 -5.18 -18.19 13.15
C GLU A 188 -5.60 -17.94 11.71
N VAL A 189 -6.49 -16.97 11.50
CA VAL A 189 -6.90 -16.53 10.17
C VAL A 189 -5.69 -15.92 9.44
N THR A 190 -5.33 -16.52 8.32
CA THR A 190 -4.25 -16.02 7.45
C THR A 190 -4.80 -14.96 6.52
N THR A 191 -4.15 -13.80 6.47
CA THR A 191 -4.53 -12.67 5.63
C THR A 191 -3.33 -12.18 4.82
N ALA A 192 -3.60 -11.56 3.67
CA ALA A 192 -2.56 -11.03 2.79
C ALA A 192 -2.02 -9.68 3.31
N TRP A 193 -0.70 -9.53 3.29
CA TRP A 193 0.01 -8.31 3.69
C TRP A 193 1.06 -7.94 2.66
N ALA A 194 1.14 -6.67 2.33
CA ALA A 194 2.12 -6.14 1.40
C ALA A 194 3.17 -5.28 2.12
N TYR A 195 4.41 -5.68 2.09
CA TYR A 195 5.53 -4.84 2.49
C TYR A 195 5.73 -3.77 1.42
N LEU A 196 5.52 -2.50 1.78
CA LEU A 196 5.48 -1.40 0.81
C LEU A 196 6.73 -1.23 -0.05
N PRO A 197 7.96 -1.41 0.46
CA PRO A 197 9.16 -1.38 -0.39
C PRO A 197 9.17 -2.48 -1.46
N ASP A 198 8.65 -3.68 -1.18
CA ASP A 198 8.55 -4.77 -2.16
C ASP A 198 7.48 -4.47 -3.22
N LEU A 199 6.33 -3.99 -2.79
CA LEU A 199 5.28 -3.54 -3.71
C LEU A 199 5.79 -2.39 -4.60
N ALA A 200 6.54 -1.44 -4.05
CA ALA A 200 7.14 -0.35 -4.82
C ALA A 200 8.13 -0.86 -5.88
N ARG A 201 9.00 -1.84 -5.54
CA ARG A 201 9.88 -2.49 -6.52
C ARG A 201 9.09 -3.24 -7.59
N THR A 202 7.96 -3.85 -7.22
CA THR A 202 7.05 -4.48 -8.17
C THR A 202 6.48 -3.47 -9.16
N PHE A 203 6.08 -2.28 -8.71
CA PHE A 203 5.64 -1.19 -9.60
C PHE A 203 6.72 -0.81 -10.61
N VAL A 204 7.98 -0.72 -10.20
CA VAL A 204 9.10 -0.47 -11.11
C VAL A 204 9.23 -1.60 -12.14
N ALA A 205 9.28 -2.85 -11.69
CA ALA A 205 9.44 -4.00 -12.58
C ALA A 205 8.30 -4.12 -13.62
N VAL A 206 7.06 -3.84 -13.21
CA VAL A 206 5.89 -3.81 -14.13
C VAL A 206 5.98 -2.60 -15.07
N ALA A 207 6.40 -1.44 -14.60
CA ALA A 207 6.61 -0.25 -15.43
C ALA A 207 7.64 -0.49 -16.53
N GLU A 208 8.68 -1.28 -16.27
CA GLU A 208 9.67 -1.69 -17.27
C GLU A 208 9.09 -2.61 -18.37
N ARG A 209 8.00 -3.28 -18.09
CA ARG A 209 7.31 -4.19 -19.02
C ARG A 209 6.01 -3.61 -19.60
N ARG A 210 5.65 -2.36 -19.30
CA ARG A 210 4.36 -1.76 -19.63
C ARG A 210 3.96 -1.85 -21.10
N GLU A 211 4.93 -1.85 -22.02
CA GLU A 211 4.66 -1.92 -23.47
C GLU A 211 4.13 -3.29 -23.91
N THR A 212 4.38 -4.35 -23.12
CA THR A 212 3.94 -5.73 -23.42
C THR A 212 2.56 -6.04 -22.81
N LEU A 213 1.99 -5.13 -22.03
CA LEU A 213 0.71 -5.33 -21.35
C LEU A 213 -0.48 -4.98 -22.24
N ALA A 214 -1.63 -5.56 -21.93
CA ALA A 214 -2.90 -5.13 -22.49
C ALA A 214 -3.19 -3.66 -22.17
N PRO A 215 -4.11 -2.99 -22.90
CA PRO A 215 -4.49 -1.60 -22.58
C PRO A 215 -4.96 -1.42 -21.14
N PHE A 216 -5.64 -2.40 -20.55
CA PHE A 216 -5.98 -2.46 -19.14
C PHE A 216 -5.55 -3.81 -18.58
N GLU A 217 -4.76 -3.80 -17.51
CA GLU A 217 -4.21 -5.00 -16.89
C GLU A 217 -4.45 -4.98 -15.38
N VAL A 218 -4.82 -6.13 -14.83
CA VAL A 218 -4.92 -6.37 -13.39
C VAL A 218 -3.94 -7.45 -13.00
N LEU A 219 -3.09 -7.15 -12.04
CA LEU A 219 -2.08 -8.05 -11.48
C LEU A 219 -2.27 -8.16 -9.97
N HIS A 220 -1.90 -9.29 -9.41
CA HIS A 220 -1.90 -9.52 -7.98
C HIS A 220 -0.47 -9.57 -7.43
N PHE A 221 -0.23 -8.82 -6.35
CA PHE A 221 0.98 -8.91 -5.53
C PHE A 221 0.69 -9.80 -4.34
N ALA A 222 1.34 -10.95 -4.25
CA ALA A 222 1.09 -11.93 -3.18
C ALA A 222 1.60 -11.45 -1.82
N GLY A 223 2.79 -10.87 -1.77
CA GLY A 223 3.41 -10.38 -0.55
C GLY A 223 3.60 -11.46 0.51
N HIS A 224 3.05 -11.23 1.70
CA HIS A 224 3.12 -12.15 2.82
C HIS A 224 1.73 -12.62 3.23
N ALA A 225 1.52 -13.93 3.35
CA ALA A 225 0.31 -14.52 3.95
C ALA A 225 0.58 -14.76 5.45
N LEU A 226 -0.04 -13.95 6.33
CA LEU A 226 0.29 -13.91 7.76
C LEU A 226 -0.92 -14.14 8.65
N SER A 227 -0.76 -15.05 9.61
CA SER A 227 -1.63 -15.20 10.77
C SER A 227 -1.09 -14.41 11.97
N ALA A 228 -1.88 -14.32 13.06
CA ALA A 228 -1.41 -13.70 14.29
C ALA A 228 -0.14 -14.40 14.84
N GLN A 229 -0.03 -15.72 14.69
CA GLN A 229 1.15 -16.46 15.13
C GLN A 229 2.39 -16.08 14.31
N ARG A 230 2.27 -15.98 12.98
CA ARG A 230 3.38 -15.58 12.11
C ARG A 230 3.90 -14.18 12.46
N TRP A 231 2.99 -13.26 12.82
CA TRP A 231 3.39 -11.94 13.33
C TRP A 231 4.12 -12.01 14.66
N LEU A 232 3.61 -12.84 15.61
CA LEU A 232 4.27 -13.04 16.91
C LEU A 232 5.67 -13.66 16.76
N ASP A 233 5.83 -14.64 15.86
CA ASP A 233 7.11 -15.27 15.56
C ASP A 233 8.14 -14.26 15.03
N ALA A 234 7.70 -13.32 14.19
CA ALA A 234 8.57 -12.28 13.64
C ALA A 234 8.89 -11.15 14.65
N LEU A 235 7.92 -10.77 15.49
CA LEU A 235 8.05 -9.64 16.42
C LEU A 235 8.73 -10.02 17.74
N THR A 236 8.53 -11.25 18.23
CA THR A 236 9.04 -11.65 19.55
C THR A 236 10.57 -11.60 19.69
N PRO A 237 11.36 -12.05 18.70
CA PRO A 237 12.82 -11.92 18.78
C PRO A 237 13.27 -10.47 18.87
N LEU A 238 12.65 -9.57 18.11
CA LEU A 238 12.96 -8.15 18.11
C LEU A 238 12.57 -7.49 19.46
N ALA A 239 11.42 -7.85 20.00
CA ALA A 239 10.97 -7.35 21.31
C ALA A 239 11.90 -7.80 22.45
N ARG A 240 12.42 -9.02 22.38
CA ARG A 240 13.43 -9.53 23.33
C ARG A 240 14.75 -8.80 23.22
N ALA A 241 15.24 -8.58 21.99
CA ALA A 241 16.48 -7.86 21.75
C ALA A 241 16.42 -6.41 22.28
N GLN A 242 15.23 -5.79 22.28
CA GLN A 242 15.01 -4.44 22.81
C GLN A 242 14.70 -4.43 24.32
N GLY A 243 14.62 -5.57 24.99
CA GLY A 243 14.25 -5.63 26.42
C GLY A 243 12.79 -5.32 26.72
N TRP A 244 11.90 -5.31 25.70
CA TRP A 244 10.47 -5.03 25.89
C TRP A 244 9.71 -6.20 26.53
N VAL A 245 10.30 -7.38 26.49
CA VAL A 245 9.86 -8.58 27.21
C VAL A 245 11.05 -9.27 27.87
N ALA A 246 10.80 -9.93 29.01
CA ALA A 246 11.85 -10.66 29.71
C ALA A 246 12.43 -11.80 28.86
N PRO A 247 13.68 -12.22 29.10
CA PRO A 247 14.27 -13.38 28.44
C PRO A 247 13.35 -14.61 28.58
N GLY A 248 13.09 -15.29 27.46
CA GLY A 248 12.22 -16.46 27.42
C GLY A 248 10.70 -16.17 27.42
N ALA A 249 10.26 -14.96 27.79
CA ALA A 249 8.85 -14.61 27.75
C ALA A 249 8.34 -14.34 26.32
N PRO A 250 7.10 -14.74 26.00
CA PRO A 250 6.47 -14.38 24.73
C PRO A 250 5.88 -12.94 24.81
N LEU A 251 5.69 -12.33 23.64
CA LEU A 251 4.82 -11.15 23.53
C LEU A 251 3.40 -11.52 23.94
N LYS A 252 2.76 -10.66 24.75
CA LYS A 252 1.36 -10.86 25.15
C LYS A 252 0.44 -10.49 24.00
N ARG A 253 -0.30 -11.45 23.45
CA ARG A 253 -1.35 -11.20 22.48
C ARG A 253 -2.54 -10.50 23.15
N ALA A 254 -2.99 -9.39 22.58
CA ALA A 254 -4.22 -8.68 22.95
C ALA A 254 -5.15 -8.61 21.73
N GLY A 255 -6.45 -8.69 21.95
CA GLY A 255 -7.45 -8.43 20.91
C GLY A 255 -7.76 -6.94 20.77
N MET A 256 -8.31 -6.56 19.62
CA MET A 256 -8.90 -5.24 19.44
C MET A 256 -10.16 -5.08 20.32
N PRO A 257 -10.37 -3.92 20.96
CA PRO A 257 -11.56 -3.68 21.79
C PRO A 257 -12.80 -3.36 20.92
N TRP A 258 -13.23 -4.32 20.09
CA TRP A 258 -14.30 -4.14 19.10
C TRP A 258 -15.62 -3.66 19.70
N MET A 259 -15.94 -4.06 20.94
CA MET A 259 -17.15 -3.60 21.65
C MET A 259 -17.08 -2.08 21.92
N ILE A 260 -15.94 -1.58 22.38
CA ILE A 260 -15.75 -0.14 22.63
C ILE A 260 -15.85 0.65 21.32
N LEU A 261 -15.17 0.16 20.28
CA LEU A 261 -15.24 0.78 18.94
C LEU A 261 -16.68 0.83 18.43
N ARG A 262 -17.47 -0.25 18.62
CA ARG A 262 -18.87 -0.32 18.21
C ARG A 262 -19.77 0.67 18.97
N LEU A 263 -19.60 0.76 20.29
CA LEU A 263 -20.40 1.67 21.11
C LEU A 263 -20.11 3.14 20.81
N ALA A 264 -18.87 3.49 20.48
CA ALA A 264 -18.47 4.86 20.18
C ALA A 264 -18.53 5.22 18.68
N SER A 265 -18.76 4.25 17.78
CA SER A 265 -18.80 4.48 16.34
C SER A 265 -19.86 5.50 15.88
N PRO A 266 -21.03 5.69 16.54
CA PRO A 266 -21.96 6.74 16.15
C PRO A 266 -21.37 8.16 16.30
N PHE A 267 -20.38 8.33 17.16
CA PHE A 267 -19.74 9.63 17.44
C PHE A 267 -18.39 9.80 16.72
N VAL A 268 -17.84 8.71 16.15
CA VAL A 268 -16.53 8.71 15.51
C VAL A 268 -16.63 8.02 14.14
N PRO A 269 -16.91 8.76 13.06
CA PRO A 269 -17.15 8.18 11.71
C PRO A 269 -16.04 7.25 11.21
N ALA A 270 -14.78 7.55 11.54
CA ALA A 270 -13.65 6.67 11.21
C ALA A 270 -13.76 5.28 11.88
N TRP A 271 -14.37 5.17 13.06
CA TRP A 271 -14.57 3.88 13.74
C TRP A 271 -15.71 3.08 13.12
N ALA A 272 -16.75 3.75 12.61
CA ALA A 272 -17.79 3.08 11.83
C ALA A 272 -17.20 2.47 10.55
N ALA A 273 -16.41 3.24 9.81
CA ALA A 273 -15.71 2.78 8.63
C ALA A 273 -14.70 1.64 8.92
N LEU A 274 -14.10 1.65 10.11
CA LEU A 274 -13.22 0.61 10.59
C LEU A 274 -13.97 -0.70 10.88
N LEU A 275 -15.11 -0.61 11.56
CA LEU A 275 -15.95 -1.77 11.89
C LEU A 275 -16.45 -2.46 10.61
N GLU A 276 -16.79 -1.69 9.58
CA GLU A 276 -17.20 -2.20 8.27
C GLU A 276 -16.09 -3.06 7.63
N MET A 277 -14.83 -2.70 7.84
CA MET A 277 -13.68 -3.40 7.28
C MET A 277 -13.16 -4.56 8.15
N ARG A 278 -13.79 -4.83 9.30
CA ARG A 278 -13.35 -5.88 10.24
C ARG A 278 -13.29 -7.27 9.61
N TYR A 279 -14.14 -7.55 8.62
CA TYR A 279 -14.18 -8.84 7.92
C TYR A 279 -12.83 -9.25 7.33
N LEU A 280 -11.97 -8.28 6.94
CA LEU A 280 -10.65 -8.55 6.38
C LEU A 280 -9.76 -9.38 7.32
N TRP A 281 -9.96 -9.30 8.64
CA TRP A 281 -9.22 -10.10 9.62
C TRP A 281 -9.99 -11.32 10.11
N GLN A 282 -11.18 -11.57 9.55
CA GLN A 282 -12.03 -12.73 9.88
C GLN A 282 -12.14 -13.70 8.71
N THR A 283 -11.90 -13.24 7.49
CA THR A 283 -11.97 -14.05 6.27
C THR A 283 -10.55 -14.37 5.80
N PRO A 284 -10.16 -15.67 5.75
CA PRO A 284 -8.84 -16.04 5.27
C PRO A 284 -8.70 -15.69 3.80
N HIS A 285 -7.58 -15.06 3.43
CA HIS A 285 -7.29 -14.74 2.02
C HIS A 285 -5.79 -14.60 1.76
N ALA A 286 -5.41 -14.97 0.54
CA ALA A 286 -4.12 -14.73 -0.08
C ALA A 286 -4.34 -14.38 -1.55
N LEU A 287 -3.37 -13.75 -2.20
CA LEU A 287 -3.45 -13.41 -3.62
C LEU A 287 -2.55 -14.35 -4.43
N ALA A 288 -3.11 -14.95 -5.49
CA ALA A 288 -2.32 -15.64 -6.49
C ALA A 288 -1.61 -14.61 -7.37
N ASN A 289 -0.31 -14.80 -7.63
CA ASN A 289 0.50 -13.86 -8.40
C ASN A 289 1.11 -14.46 -9.67
N ALA A 290 0.51 -15.53 -10.20
CA ALA A 290 1.05 -16.24 -11.36
C ALA A 290 1.20 -15.33 -12.60
N ARG A 291 0.24 -14.42 -12.85
CA ARG A 291 0.33 -13.46 -13.95
C ARG A 291 1.45 -12.45 -13.73
N LEU A 292 1.61 -11.96 -12.51
CA LEU A 292 2.70 -11.05 -12.15
C LEU A 292 4.06 -11.73 -12.36
N THR A 293 4.25 -12.95 -11.84
CA THR A 293 5.53 -13.67 -11.95
C THR A 293 5.85 -14.09 -13.39
N ALA A 294 4.85 -14.37 -14.19
CA ALA A 294 5.05 -14.62 -15.64
C ALA A 294 5.54 -13.35 -16.37
N LEU A 295 5.14 -12.17 -15.92
CA LEU A 295 5.51 -10.90 -16.53
C LEU A 295 6.91 -10.42 -16.11
N ILE A 296 7.22 -10.44 -14.79
CA ILE A 296 8.42 -9.79 -14.24
C ILE A 296 9.47 -10.77 -13.70
N GLY A 297 9.20 -12.08 -13.74
CA GLY A 297 9.99 -13.06 -13.01
C GLY A 297 9.57 -13.13 -11.52
N PRO A 298 10.45 -13.58 -10.62
CA PRO A 298 10.14 -13.65 -9.19
C PRO A 298 9.66 -12.29 -8.64
N GLU A 299 8.57 -12.33 -7.86
CA GLU A 299 8.06 -11.15 -7.17
C GLU A 299 9.10 -10.63 -6.17
N PRO A 300 9.40 -9.32 -6.14
CA PRO A 300 10.26 -8.74 -5.11
C PRO A 300 9.75 -9.09 -3.71
N HIS A 301 10.59 -9.77 -2.93
CA HIS A 301 10.19 -10.31 -1.64
C HIS A 301 11.31 -10.18 -0.60
N THR A 302 11.08 -9.37 0.41
CA THR A 302 11.95 -9.25 1.58
C THR A 302 11.53 -10.29 2.62
N PRO A 303 12.44 -11.15 3.14
CA PRO A 303 12.09 -12.08 4.22
C PRO A 303 11.41 -11.37 5.39
N LEU A 304 10.32 -11.98 5.93
CA LEU A 304 9.47 -11.35 6.94
C LEU A 304 10.24 -10.76 8.14
N PRO A 305 11.24 -11.42 8.74
CA PRO A 305 11.99 -10.84 9.86
C PRO A 305 12.70 -9.52 9.49
N LEU A 306 13.24 -9.42 8.28
CA LEU A 306 13.90 -8.22 7.78
C LEU A 306 12.88 -7.11 7.46
N ALA A 307 11.77 -7.46 6.81
CA ALA A 307 10.69 -6.53 6.51
C ALA A 307 10.09 -5.92 7.79
N VAL A 308 9.89 -6.75 8.83
CA VAL A 308 9.37 -6.30 10.13
C VAL A 308 10.40 -5.43 10.86
N ALA A 309 11.67 -5.81 10.88
CA ALA A 309 12.72 -5.00 11.50
C ALA A 309 12.84 -3.62 10.84
N SER A 310 12.86 -3.57 9.51
CA SER A 310 12.84 -2.30 8.76
C SER A 310 11.58 -1.47 9.04
N ALA A 311 10.41 -2.10 9.05
CA ALA A 311 9.16 -1.41 9.37
C ALA A 311 9.14 -0.82 10.79
N LEU A 312 9.74 -1.50 11.77
CA LEU A 312 9.89 -0.98 13.14
C LEU A 312 10.92 0.16 13.20
N ALA A 313 11.99 0.10 12.42
CA ALA A 313 12.97 1.18 12.29
C ALA A 313 12.32 2.44 11.67
N ASP A 314 11.50 2.31 10.64
CA ASP A 314 10.72 3.40 10.04
C ASP A 314 9.77 4.08 11.06
N LEU A 315 9.35 3.35 12.10
CA LEU A 315 8.54 3.88 13.21
C LEU A 315 9.37 4.52 14.33
N GLY A 316 10.71 4.41 14.26
CA GLY A 316 11.62 4.83 15.31
C GLY A 316 11.62 3.91 16.55
N LEU A 317 11.14 2.67 16.39
CA LEU A 317 11.13 1.66 17.46
C LEU A 317 12.42 0.83 17.49
N LEU A 318 13.13 0.77 16.39
CA LEU A 318 14.47 0.16 16.28
C LEU A 318 15.45 1.18 15.68
N ALA A 319 16.75 1.01 15.94
CA ALA A 319 17.77 1.70 15.17
C ALA A 319 17.67 1.28 13.68
N PRO A 320 17.96 2.17 12.73
CA PRO A 320 18.07 1.78 11.34
C PRO A 320 19.06 0.62 11.20
N ALA A 321 18.71 -0.38 10.38
CA ALA A 321 19.68 -1.43 10.05
C ALA A 321 20.89 -0.75 9.40
N THR A 322 22.09 -0.96 9.95
CA THR A 322 23.33 -0.57 9.28
C THR A 322 23.39 -1.36 7.98
N GLU A 323 23.51 -0.67 6.85
CA GLU A 323 23.75 -1.33 5.56
C GLU A 323 24.95 -2.27 5.74
N PRO A 324 24.88 -3.54 5.26
CA PRO A 324 26.05 -4.38 5.21
C PRO A 324 27.11 -3.64 4.37
N PRO A 325 28.41 -3.71 4.76
CA PRO A 325 29.46 -3.08 3.99
C PRO A 325 29.36 -3.57 2.54
N SER A 326 29.32 -2.64 1.61
CA SER A 326 29.37 -2.92 0.17
C SER A 326 30.63 -3.77 -0.08
N VAL A 327 30.41 -5.03 -0.44
CA VAL A 327 31.50 -5.88 -0.95
C VAL A 327 31.95 -5.23 -2.25
N GLN A 328 33.17 -4.67 -2.21
CA GLN A 328 33.90 -4.14 -3.37
C GLN A 328 34.29 -5.27 -4.32
#